data_1cb8a7aeea55891ccd927e7ccce7bc2e
#
_entry.id   1cb8a7aeea55891ccd927e7ccce7bc2e
#
_cell.length_a   1.000
_cell.length_b   1.000
_cell.length_c   1.000
_cell.angle_alpha   90.00
_cell.angle_beta   90.00
_cell.angle_gamma   90.00
#
_symmetry.space_group_name_H-M   'P 1'
#
loop_
_entity.id
_entity.type
_entity.pdbx_description
1 polymer ?
#
loop_
_entity_poly.entity_id
_entity_poly.type
_entity_poly.pdbx_seq_one_letter_code
_entity_poly.pdbx_strand_id
1 'polypeptide(L)'
;MFNLIRLELKKESFKWYGIGTVIANLLILALIIPIQYVEKIETDEMFMIMGALIRAVFIIFGAVLLSKLIIDEYKNKTIFLMYTYPIQRKKLITAKLLLIGILTFITISISSALVAVGYFIIHNMFQISPDTIPAQRLIVEIVSMLKFAIAAAGASLIPLYFGLRKQSVPATLLSSILIVTVITQSNPWFSLADNIYISLVAATIGVFIAFWTIRNVDKVDAI
;
A
#
# COMPACT_ATOMS: atom_id res chain seq x y z
N MET A 1 20.37 -11.89 -3.16
CA MET A 1 19.09 -11.21 -2.94
C MET A 1 18.52 -10.62 -4.24
N PHE A 2 19.22 -9.73 -4.94
CA PHE A 2 18.72 -9.12 -6.19
C PHE A 2 18.31 -10.14 -7.26
N ASN A 3 19.06 -11.22 -7.45
CA ASN A 3 18.72 -12.27 -8.42
C ASN A 3 17.41 -13.00 -8.07
N LEU A 4 17.10 -13.19 -6.79
CA LEU A 4 15.84 -13.79 -6.33
C LEU A 4 14.67 -12.87 -6.60
N ILE A 5 14.79 -11.57 -6.29
CA ILE A 5 13.77 -10.56 -6.60
C ILE A 5 13.50 -10.51 -8.10
N ARG A 6 14.56 -10.53 -8.94
CA ARG A 6 14.43 -10.54 -10.39
C ARG A 6 13.73 -11.79 -10.93
N LEU A 7 13.97 -12.93 -10.32
CA LEU A 7 13.30 -14.19 -10.68
C LEU A 7 11.81 -14.15 -10.32
N GLU A 8 11.45 -13.64 -9.13
CA GLU A 8 10.06 -13.46 -8.72
C GLU A 8 9.32 -12.47 -9.64
N LEU A 9 9.97 -11.37 -10.03
CA LEU A 9 9.41 -10.43 -11.00
C LEU A 9 9.15 -11.05 -12.38
N LYS A 10 9.96 -12.03 -12.80
CA LYS A 10 9.76 -12.75 -14.07
C LYS A 10 8.72 -13.87 -13.98
N LYS A 11 8.60 -14.50 -12.82
CA LYS A 11 7.65 -15.59 -12.57
C LYS A 11 6.20 -15.13 -12.64
N GLU A 12 5.93 -13.96 -12.06
CA GLU A 12 4.58 -13.41 -11.98
C GLU A 12 4.35 -12.34 -13.07
N SER A 13 3.19 -12.41 -13.71
CA SER A 13 2.76 -11.36 -14.63
C SER A 13 2.15 -10.19 -13.85
N PHE A 14 2.96 -9.17 -13.56
CA PHE A 14 2.50 -7.96 -12.87
C PHE A 14 1.66 -7.01 -13.73
N LYS A 15 1.34 -7.40 -14.98
CA LYS A 15 0.51 -6.58 -15.89
C LYS A 15 -0.84 -6.22 -15.27
N TRP A 16 -1.50 -7.21 -14.64
CA TRP A 16 -2.79 -6.98 -13.97
C TRP A 16 -2.68 -5.99 -12.81
N TYR A 17 -1.56 -6.02 -12.07
CA TYR A 17 -1.29 -5.09 -10.98
C TYR A 17 -1.12 -3.66 -11.52
N GLY A 18 -0.35 -3.48 -12.59
CA GLY A 18 -0.20 -2.18 -13.26
C GLY A 18 -1.53 -1.64 -13.81
N ILE A 19 -2.32 -2.48 -14.47
CA ILE A 19 -3.66 -2.09 -14.95
C ILE A 19 -4.55 -1.70 -13.76
N GLY A 20 -4.57 -2.49 -12.69
CA GLY A 20 -5.31 -2.19 -11.48
C GLY A 20 -4.90 -0.86 -10.84
N THR A 21 -3.60 -0.55 -10.82
CA THR A 21 -3.07 0.73 -10.34
C THR A 21 -3.59 1.92 -11.16
N VAL A 22 -3.61 1.81 -12.48
CA VAL A 22 -4.13 2.87 -13.36
C VAL A 22 -5.63 3.06 -13.14
N ILE A 23 -6.39 1.98 -13.09
CA ILE A 23 -7.85 2.03 -12.83
C ILE A 23 -8.11 2.66 -11.46
N ALA A 24 -7.37 2.26 -10.43
CA ALA A 24 -7.52 2.80 -9.08
C ALA A 24 -7.26 4.33 -9.05
N ASN A 25 -6.22 4.81 -9.73
CA ASN A 25 -5.93 6.24 -9.81
C ASN A 25 -7.03 7.03 -10.54
N LEU A 26 -7.57 6.47 -11.64
CA LEU A 26 -8.70 7.10 -12.34
C LEU A 26 -9.96 7.13 -11.48
N LEU A 27 -10.24 6.06 -10.73
CA LEU A 27 -11.38 6.01 -9.79
C LEU A 27 -11.21 7.03 -8.65
N ILE A 28 -10.01 7.17 -8.09
CA ILE A 28 -9.74 8.17 -7.06
C ILE A 28 -10.01 9.58 -7.60
N LEU A 29 -9.49 9.91 -8.78
CA LEU A 29 -9.76 11.22 -9.41
C LEU A 29 -11.25 11.44 -9.69
N ALA A 30 -11.94 10.42 -10.20
CA ALA A 30 -13.37 10.48 -10.49
C ALA A 30 -14.23 10.67 -9.22
N LEU A 31 -13.77 10.18 -8.05
CA LEU A 31 -14.46 10.37 -6.77
C LEU A 31 -14.19 11.76 -6.16
N ILE A 32 -12.96 12.25 -6.24
CA ILE A 32 -12.54 13.50 -5.58
C ILE A 32 -13.24 14.70 -6.18
N ILE A 33 -13.37 14.76 -7.51
CA ILE A 33 -13.95 15.92 -8.20
C ILE A 33 -15.40 16.19 -7.78
N PRO A 34 -16.33 15.22 -7.82
CA PRO A 34 -17.70 15.46 -7.39
C PRO A 34 -17.81 15.72 -5.88
N ILE A 35 -16.97 15.10 -5.04
CA ILE A 35 -16.97 15.35 -3.59
C ILE A 35 -16.66 16.82 -3.31
N GLN A 36 -15.62 17.39 -3.93
CA GLN A 36 -15.28 18.78 -3.75
C GLN A 36 -16.38 19.71 -4.24
N TYR A 37 -17.00 19.39 -5.37
CA TYR A 37 -18.06 20.23 -5.96
C TYR A 37 -19.33 20.27 -5.09
N VAL A 38 -19.72 19.12 -4.53
CA VAL A 38 -20.95 19.00 -3.72
C VAL A 38 -20.74 19.51 -2.30
N GLU A 39 -19.64 19.15 -1.65
CA GLU A 39 -19.40 19.46 -0.24
C GLU A 39 -18.66 20.79 -0.03
N LYS A 40 -18.21 21.46 -1.13
CA LYS A 40 -17.45 22.72 -1.09
C LYS A 40 -16.25 22.66 -0.13
N ILE A 41 -15.56 21.54 -0.13
CA ILE A 41 -14.40 21.28 0.73
C ILE A 41 -13.24 22.20 0.30
N GLU A 42 -12.53 22.77 1.28
CA GLU A 42 -11.34 23.57 1.02
C GLU A 42 -10.25 22.74 0.35
N THR A 43 -9.43 23.38 -0.47
CA THR A 43 -8.37 22.72 -1.25
C THR A 43 -7.40 21.97 -0.36
N ASP A 44 -7.12 22.44 0.85
CA ASP A 44 -6.22 21.82 1.81
C ASP A 44 -6.75 20.48 2.32
N GLU A 45 -8.01 20.46 2.72
CA GLU A 45 -8.67 19.24 3.16
C GLU A 45 -8.76 18.22 2.03
N MET A 46 -8.92 18.68 0.77
CA MET A 46 -8.92 17.79 -0.39
C MET A 46 -7.59 17.05 -0.59
N PHE A 47 -6.44 17.72 -0.41
CA PHE A 47 -5.14 17.04 -0.48
C PHE A 47 -4.99 16.00 0.64
N MET A 48 -5.50 16.25 1.84
CA MET A 48 -5.51 15.30 2.94
C MET A 48 -6.38 14.08 2.61
N ILE A 49 -7.59 14.29 2.08
CA ILE A 49 -8.50 13.23 1.65
C ILE A 49 -7.86 12.40 0.53
N MET A 50 -7.25 13.03 -0.48
CA MET A 50 -6.52 12.35 -1.54
C MET A 50 -5.42 11.45 -0.99
N GLY A 51 -4.60 11.97 -0.09
CA GLY A 51 -3.53 11.21 0.55
C GLY A 51 -4.07 10.00 1.33
N ALA A 52 -5.18 10.16 2.06
CA ALA A 52 -5.83 9.08 2.79
C ALA A 52 -6.38 8.00 1.85
N LEU A 53 -7.06 8.39 0.77
CA LEU A 53 -7.61 7.46 -0.23
C LEU A 53 -6.50 6.67 -0.94
N ILE A 54 -5.42 7.33 -1.36
CA ILE A 54 -4.28 6.66 -1.99
C ILE A 54 -3.69 5.64 -1.03
N ARG A 55 -3.42 6.01 0.23
CA ARG A 55 -2.90 5.08 1.24
C ARG A 55 -3.84 3.90 1.45
N ALA A 56 -5.15 4.15 1.60
CA ALA A 56 -6.15 3.11 1.79
C ALA A 56 -6.14 2.08 0.66
N VAL A 57 -6.24 2.55 -0.58
CA VAL A 57 -6.27 1.68 -1.77
C VAL A 57 -4.99 0.88 -1.89
N PHE A 58 -3.82 1.50 -1.75
CA PHE A 58 -2.55 0.82 -2.01
C PHE A 58 -2.05 -0.05 -0.85
N ILE A 59 -2.50 0.16 0.39
CA ILE A 59 -2.31 -0.81 1.48
C ILE A 59 -3.09 -2.10 1.17
N ILE A 60 -4.32 -2.00 0.66
CA ILE A 60 -5.10 -3.16 0.22
C ILE A 60 -4.43 -3.85 -0.97
N PHE A 61 -3.91 -3.10 -1.95
CA PHE A 61 -3.13 -3.66 -3.05
C PHE A 61 -1.87 -4.39 -2.56
N GLY A 62 -1.18 -3.86 -1.55
CA GLY A 62 -0.07 -4.55 -0.88
C GLY A 62 -0.50 -5.87 -0.25
N ALA A 63 -1.67 -5.92 0.38
CA ALA A 63 -2.23 -7.16 0.92
C ALA A 63 -2.63 -8.17 -0.17
N VAL A 64 -3.09 -7.69 -1.34
CA VAL A 64 -3.34 -8.55 -2.52
C VAL A 64 -2.03 -9.16 -3.02
N LEU A 65 -0.94 -8.37 -3.11
CA LEU A 65 0.39 -8.88 -3.46
C LEU A 65 0.89 -9.91 -2.44
N LEU A 66 0.74 -9.62 -1.13
CA LEU A 66 1.05 -10.55 -0.05
C LEU A 66 0.30 -11.87 -0.22
N SER A 67 -0.99 -11.78 -0.46
CA SER A 67 -1.85 -12.96 -0.65
C SER A 67 -1.36 -13.81 -1.82
N LYS A 68 -1.09 -13.18 -2.95
CA LYS A 68 -0.68 -13.88 -4.17
C LYS A 68 0.72 -14.46 -4.11
N LEU A 69 1.70 -13.70 -3.56
CA LEU A 69 3.10 -14.09 -3.57
C LEU A 69 3.50 -15.00 -2.41
N ILE A 70 2.75 -14.97 -1.31
CA ILE A 70 3.09 -15.72 -0.09
C ILE A 70 1.95 -16.64 0.32
N ILE A 71 0.74 -16.09 0.59
CA ILE A 71 -0.32 -16.87 1.21
C ILE A 71 -0.83 -18.00 0.30
N ASP A 72 -1.00 -17.73 -1.00
CA ASP A 72 -1.42 -18.74 -1.97
C ASP A 72 -0.41 -19.88 -2.10
N GLU A 73 0.88 -19.60 -1.99
CA GLU A 73 1.90 -20.65 -2.01
C GLU A 73 1.87 -21.54 -0.75
N TYR A 74 1.60 -20.95 0.42
CA TYR A 74 1.39 -21.72 1.65
C TYR A 74 0.12 -22.54 1.59
N LYS A 75 -1.00 -21.94 1.18
CA LYS A 75 -2.30 -22.59 1.05
C LYS A 75 -2.26 -23.79 0.09
N ASN A 76 -1.61 -23.61 -1.05
CA ASN A 76 -1.51 -24.65 -2.09
C ASN A 76 -0.33 -25.61 -1.87
N LYS A 77 0.40 -25.46 -0.76
CA LYS A 77 1.59 -26.27 -0.42
C LYS A 77 2.71 -26.20 -1.48
N THR A 78 2.64 -25.28 -2.43
CA THR A 78 3.65 -25.12 -3.50
C THR A 78 4.97 -24.56 -2.96
N ILE A 79 4.95 -23.96 -1.78
CA ILE A 79 6.15 -23.47 -1.11
C ILE A 79 7.14 -24.64 -0.80
N PHE A 80 6.63 -25.85 -0.55
CA PHE A 80 7.48 -27.04 -0.32
C PHE A 80 8.27 -27.43 -1.57
N LEU A 81 7.72 -27.24 -2.76
CA LEU A 81 8.45 -27.47 -4.02
C LEU A 81 9.61 -26.49 -4.19
N MET A 82 9.48 -25.27 -3.69
CA MET A 82 10.57 -24.29 -3.72
C MET A 82 11.70 -24.63 -2.74
N TYR A 83 11.41 -25.40 -1.71
CA TYR A 83 12.41 -25.84 -0.74
C TYR A 83 13.28 -27.01 -1.24
N THR A 84 12.93 -27.62 -2.36
CA THR A 84 13.80 -28.63 -3.01
C THR A 84 15.02 -28.00 -3.69
N TYR A 85 14.97 -26.68 -3.95
CA TYR A 85 16.14 -25.97 -4.48
C TYR A 85 17.14 -25.66 -3.35
N PRO A 86 18.45 -25.59 -3.64
CA PRO A 86 19.50 -25.33 -2.65
C PRO A 86 19.56 -23.85 -2.22
N ILE A 87 18.40 -23.27 -1.88
CA ILE A 87 18.25 -21.88 -1.45
C ILE A 87 17.72 -21.86 -0.01
N GLN A 88 18.32 -21.02 0.83
CA GLN A 88 17.86 -20.88 2.22
C GLN A 88 16.44 -20.31 2.26
N ARG A 89 15.51 -20.99 2.92
CA ARG A 89 14.08 -20.62 3.08
C ARG A 89 13.90 -19.15 3.51
N LYS A 90 14.68 -18.73 4.51
CA LYS A 90 14.67 -17.36 5.03
C LYS A 90 14.98 -16.33 3.95
N LYS A 91 15.96 -16.61 3.07
CA LYS A 91 16.31 -15.70 1.97
C LYS A 91 15.19 -15.56 0.93
N LEU A 92 14.47 -16.64 0.66
CA LEU A 92 13.34 -16.61 -0.28
C LEU A 92 12.21 -15.75 0.22
N ILE A 93 11.77 -15.95 1.47
CA ILE A 93 10.67 -15.17 2.06
C ILE A 93 11.09 -13.71 2.23
N THR A 94 12.32 -13.45 2.66
CA THR A 94 12.83 -12.06 2.73
C THR A 94 12.79 -11.37 1.38
N ALA A 95 13.18 -12.06 0.29
CA ALA A 95 13.14 -11.50 -1.04
C ALA A 95 11.71 -11.14 -1.47
N LYS A 96 10.71 -11.99 -1.16
CA LYS A 96 9.30 -11.72 -1.45
C LYS A 96 8.74 -10.55 -0.65
N LEU A 97 9.04 -10.48 0.65
CA LEU A 97 8.59 -9.38 1.51
C LEU A 97 9.22 -8.04 1.09
N LEU A 98 10.50 -8.03 0.74
CA LEU A 98 11.17 -6.85 0.19
C LEU A 98 10.55 -6.43 -1.15
N LEU A 99 10.26 -7.38 -2.03
CA LEU A 99 9.59 -7.11 -3.31
C LEU A 99 8.24 -6.42 -3.08
N ILE A 100 7.41 -6.94 -2.17
CA ILE A 100 6.09 -6.39 -1.85
C ILE A 100 6.23 -4.97 -1.29
N GLY A 101 7.12 -4.76 -0.32
CA GLY A 101 7.37 -3.45 0.27
C GLY A 101 7.86 -2.42 -0.75
N ILE A 102 8.78 -2.79 -1.63
CA ILE A 102 9.31 -1.91 -2.69
C ILE A 102 8.21 -1.61 -3.72
N LEU A 103 7.47 -2.61 -4.19
CA LEU A 103 6.38 -2.39 -5.15
C LEU A 103 5.28 -1.49 -4.58
N THR A 104 4.84 -1.73 -3.34
CA THR A 104 3.87 -0.86 -2.68
C THR A 104 4.39 0.56 -2.51
N PHE A 105 5.62 0.74 -2.09
CA PHE A 105 6.23 2.08 -1.98
C PHE A 105 6.27 2.81 -3.33
N ILE A 106 6.74 2.15 -4.38
CA ILE A 106 6.84 2.73 -5.72
C ILE A 106 5.44 3.08 -6.26
N THR A 107 4.47 2.18 -6.10
CA THR A 107 3.09 2.43 -6.58
C THR A 107 2.43 3.57 -5.84
N ILE A 108 2.56 3.67 -4.51
CA ILE A 108 2.03 4.80 -3.75
C ILE A 108 2.70 6.11 -4.19
N SER A 109 4.02 6.12 -4.37
CA SER A 109 4.77 7.31 -4.77
C SER A 109 4.38 7.80 -6.17
N ILE A 110 4.24 6.90 -7.14
CA ILE A 110 3.80 7.26 -8.49
C ILE A 110 2.35 7.71 -8.48
N SER A 111 1.48 7.00 -7.76
CA SER A 111 0.06 7.32 -7.68
C SER A 111 -0.20 8.65 -6.99
N SER A 112 0.53 8.98 -5.93
CA SER A 112 0.41 10.29 -5.27
C SER A 112 0.77 11.43 -6.21
N ALA A 113 1.84 11.28 -6.99
CA ALA A 113 2.22 12.28 -7.99
C ALA A 113 1.18 12.39 -9.12
N LEU A 114 0.72 11.26 -9.67
CA LEU A 114 -0.28 11.25 -10.76
C LEU A 114 -1.62 11.84 -10.32
N VAL A 115 -2.12 11.47 -9.15
CA VAL A 115 -3.42 11.96 -8.65
C VAL A 115 -3.31 13.45 -8.31
N ALA A 116 -2.23 13.89 -7.64
CA ALA A 116 -2.04 15.31 -7.31
C ALA A 116 -1.92 16.20 -8.56
N VAL A 117 -1.15 15.76 -9.57
CA VAL A 117 -1.01 16.49 -10.85
C VAL A 117 -2.32 16.45 -11.62
N GLY A 118 -3.01 15.30 -11.69
CA GLY A 118 -4.31 15.17 -12.34
C GLY A 118 -5.36 16.10 -11.72
N TYR A 119 -5.43 16.12 -10.39
CA TYR A 119 -6.31 17.01 -9.65
C TYR A 119 -5.98 18.49 -9.95
N PHE A 120 -4.71 18.87 -9.92
CA PHE A 120 -4.25 20.23 -10.22
C PHE A 120 -4.68 20.70 -11.63
N ILE A 121 -4.51 19.84 -12.64
CA ILE A 121 -4.89 20.15 -14.01
C ILE A 121 -6.41 20.35 -14.10
N ILE A 122 -7.20 19.43 -13.53
CA ILE A 122 -8.66 19.47 -13.59
C ILE A 122 -9.19 20.68 -12.82
N HIS A 123 -8.65 20.95 -11.63
CA HIS A 123 -9.03 22.09 -10.81
C HIS A 123 -8.83 23.43 -11.55
N ASN A 124 -7.67 23.61 -12.20
CA ASN A 124 -7.39 24.85 -12.95
C ASN A 124 -8.18 24.96 -14.26
N MET A 125 -8.52 23.84 -14.92
CA MET A 125 -9.33 23.86 -16.14
C MET A 125 -10.80 24.19 -15.87
N PHE A 126 -11.37 23.62 -14.81
CA PHE A 126 -12.80 23.74 -14.52
C PHE A 126 -13.11 24.80 -13.46
N GLN A 127 -12.09 25.45 -12.89
CA GLN A 127 -12.24 26.46 -11.83
C GLN A 127 -13.20 26.01 -10.71
N ILE A 128 -12.98 24.79 -10.20
CA ILE A 128 -13.88 24.12 -9.25
C ILE A 128 -14.01 24.92 -7.95
N SER A 129 -12.97 25.64 -7.56
CA SER A 129 -12.92 26.54 -6.40
C SER A 129 -12.34 27.90 -6.82
N PRO A 130 -12.74 29.01 -6.16
CA PRO A 130 -12.18 30.34 -6.43
C PRO A 130 -10.68 30.45 -6.10
N ASP A 131 -10.14 29.49 -5.34
CA ASP A 131 -8.75 29.49 -4.93
C ASP A 131 -7.85 28.96 -6.05
N THR A 132 -6.86 29.75 -6.44
CA THR A 132 -5.81 29.29 -7.36
C THR A 132 -4.76 28.51 -6.58
N ILE A 133 -4.48 27.27 -7.00
CA ILE A 133 -3.45 26.45 -6.40
C ILE A 133 -2.09 26.86 -6.98
N PRO A 134 -1.17 27.42 -6.19
CA PRO A 134 0.17 27.73 -6.70
C PRO A 134 0.97 26.41 -6.90
N ALA A 135 1.76 26.36 -7.97
CA ALA A 135 2.58 25.17 -8.28
C ALA A 135 3.53 24.80 -7.14
N GLN A 136 3.97 25.77 -6.35
CA GLN A 136 4.83 25.56 -5.19
C GLN A 136 4.14 24.74 -4.10
N ARG A 137 2.84 24.92 -3.92
CA ARG A 137 2.02 24.15 -2.98
C ARG A 137 1.89 22.70 -3.42
N LEU A 138 1.66 22.44 -4.71
CA LEU A 138 1.61 21.10 -5.27
C LEU A 138 2.87 20.27 -4.90
N ILE A 139 4.05 20.88 -5.01
CA ILE A 139 5.33 20.22 -4.67
C ILE A 139 5.37 19.85 -3.18
N VAL A 140 4.94 20.76 -2.31
CA VAL A 140 4.91 20.51 -0.85
C VAL A 140 3.98 19.36 -0.52
N GLU A 141 2.81 19.30 -1.15
CA GLU A 141 1.84 18.23 -0.93
C GLU A 141 2.35 16.87 -1.44
N ILE A 142 2.97 16.83 -2.62
CA ILE A 142 3.58 15.60 -3.14
C ILE A 142 4.68 15.10 -2.18
N VAL A 143 5.52 15.99 -1.68
CA VAL A 143 6.58 15.63 -0.71
C VAL A 143 5.98 15.11 0.60
N SER A 144 4.89 15.70 1.07
CA SER A 144 4.15 15.23 2.25
C SER A 144 3.60 13.82 2.01
N MET A 145 2.93 13.58 0.89
CA MET A 145 2.41 12.27 0.52
C MET A 145 3.51 11.20 0.41
N LEU A 146 4.72 11.56 -0.08
CA LEU A 146 5.86 10.66 -0.16
C LEU A 146 6.35 10.21 1.22
N LYS A 147 6.34 11.08 2.22
CA LYS A 147 6.68 10.71 3.61
C LYS A 147 5.72 9.64 4.14
N PHE A 148 4.42 9.79 3.87
CA PHE A 148 3.42 8.80 4.24
C PHE A 148 3.51 7.51 3.41
N ALA A 149 4.05 7.56 2.19
CA ALA A 149 4.23 6.37 1.35
C ALA A 149 5.16 5.34 1.99
N ILE A 150 6.23 5.79 2.66
CA ILE A 150 7.15 4.92 3.39
C ILE A 150 6.40 4.19 4.52
N ALA A 151 5.61 4.94 5.28
CA ALA A 151 4.85 4.39 6.38
C ALA A 151 3.77 3.40 5.90
N ALA A 152 3.06 3.73 4.81
CA ALA A 152 2.05 2.87 4.22
C ALA A 152 2.63 1.57 3.65
N ALA A 153 3.82 1.64 3.03
CA ALA A 153 4.52 0.44 2.54
C ALA A 153 4.89 -0.52 3.69
N GLY A 154 5.33 0.02 4.84
CA GLY A 154 5.57 -0.79 6.04
C GLY A 154 4.26 -1.37 6.62
N ALA A 155 3.22 -0.56 6.73
CA ALA A 155 1.91 -0.99 7.25
C ALA A 155 1.25 -2.07 6.37
N SER A 156 1.49 -2.07 5.06
CA SER A 156 0.98 -3.09 4.13
C SER A 156 1.48 -4.51 4.43
N LEU A 157 2.51 -4.67 5.27
CA LEU A 157 3.02 -5.97 5.72
C LEU A 157 2.29 -6.54 6.94
N ILE A 158 1.49 -5.73 7.67
CA ILE A 158 0.78 -6.20 8.88
C ILE A 158 -0.18 -7.36 8.58
N PRO A 159 -0.93 -7.39 7.45
CA PRO A 159 -1.83 -8.48 7.10
C PRO A 159 -1.15 -9.85 6.98
N LEU A 160 0.18 -9.88 6.81
CA LEU A 160 0.98 -11.12 6.74
C LEU A 160 0.73 -12.04 7.93
N TYR A 161 0.65 -11.48 9.14
CA TYR A 161 0.43 -12.27 10.37
C TYR A 161 -0.88 -13.05 10.31
N PHE A 162 -1.96 -12.37 9.93
CA PHE A 162 -3.29 -12.98 9.87
C PHE A 162 -3.41 -13.97 8.70
N GLY A 163 -2.80 -13.62 7.57
CA GLY A 163 -2.78 -14.46 6.37
C GLY A 163 -2.05 -15.79 6.59
N LEU A 164 -0.87 -15.76 7.18
CA LEU A 164 -0.08 -16.97 7.47
C LEU A 164 -0.73 -17.82 8.55
N ARG A 165 -1.26 -17.20 9.62
CA ARG A 165 -1.90 -17.96 10.71
C ARG A 165 -3.13 -18.72 10.25
N LYS A 166 -3.93 -18.13 9.33
CA LYS A 166 -5.16 -18.76 8.80
C LYS A 166 -4.95 -19.46 7.46
N GLN A 167 -3.76 -19.33 6.84
CA GLN A 167 -3.46 -19.78 5.48
C GLN A 167 -4.58 -19.43 4.48
N SER A 168 -5.11 -18.21 4.59
CA SER A 168 -6.33 -17.80 3.92
C SER A 168 -6.20 -16.40 3.32
N VAL A 169 -6.42 -16.30 2.00
CA VAL A 169 -6.46 -15.03 1.26
C VAL A 169 -7.54 -14.09 1.80
N PRO A 170 -8.80 -14.53 2.03
CA PRO A 170 -9.82 -13.66 2.61
C PRO A 170 -9.42 -13.08 3.97
N ALA A 171 -8.73 -13.84 4.83
CA ALA A 171 -8.27 -13.35 6.12
C ALA A 171 -7.24 -12.22 5.97
N THR A 172 -6.35 -12.33 4.98
CA THR A 172 -5.36 -11.30 4.66
C THR A 172 -6.03 -10.02 4.18
N LEU A 173 -7.01 -10.14 3.28
CA LEU A 173 -7.72 -8.98 2.74
C LEU A 173 -8.60 -8.31 3.80
N LEU A 174 -9.35 -9.06 4.59
CA LEU A 174 -10.15 -8.50 5.68
C LEU A 174 -9.30 -7.79 6.72
N SER A 175 -8.14 -8.37 7.08
CA SER A 175 -7.22 -7.70 8.02
C SER A 175 -6.63 -6.41 7.43
N SER A 176 -6.38 -6.34 6.11
CA SER A 176 -5.91 -5.10 5.48
C SER A 176 -6.97 -4.00 5.52
N ILE A 177 -8.25 -4.34 5.32
CA ILE A 177 -9.35 -3.39 5.43
C ILE A 177 -9.43 -2.84 6.86
N LEU A 178 -9.36 -3.71 7.89
CA LEU A 178 -9.34 -3.27 9.29
C LEU A 178 -8.16 -2.34 9.60
N ILE A 179 -6.97 -2.62 9.08
CA ILE A 179 -5.79 -1.78 9.26
C ILE A 179 -5.98 -0.43 8.59
N VAL A 180 -6.51 -0.43 7.37
CA VAL A 180 -6.82 0.80 6.63
C VAL A 180 -7.83 1.66 7.41
N THR A 181 -8.93 1.08 7.90
CA THR A 181 -9.92 1.85 8.67
C THR A 181 -9.31 2.49 9.90
N VAL A 182 -8.37 1.83 10.58
CA VAL A 182 -7.67 2.40 11.74
C VAL A 182 -6.73 3.54 11.32
N ILE A 183 -5.92 3.34 10.25
CA ILE A 183 -4.91 4.33 9.82
C ILE A 183 -5.55 5.57 9.19
N THR A 184 -6.68 5.41 8.49
CA THR A 184 -7.37 6.51 7.80
C THR A 184 -8.44 7.19 8.64
N GLN A 185 -8.62 6.78 9.90
CA GLN A 185 -9.58 7.41 10.81
C GLN A 185 -9.22 8.88 11.03
N SER A 186 -10.14 9.75 10.68
CA SER A 186 -10.08 11.18 10.99
C SER A 186 -11.32 11.58 11.79
N ASN A 187 -11.10 12.15 12.95
CA ASN A 187 -12.15 12.74 13.78
C ASN A 187 -11.83 14.23 13.99
N PRO A 188 -12.82 15.11 14.21
CA PRO A 188 -12.59 16.53 14.44
C PRO A 188 -11.62 16.84 15.58
N TRP A 189 -11.50 15.93 16.54
CA TRP A 189 -10.64 16.06 17.74
C TRP A 189 -9.26 15.39 17.57
N PHE A 190 -9.14 14.43 16.67
CA PHE A 190 -7.90 13.66 16.51
C PHE A 190 -7.86 12.98 15.13
N SER A 191 -6.96 13.46 14.28
CA SER A 191 -6.74 12.85 12.96
C SER A 191 -5.57 11.90 12.99
N LEU A 192 -5.86 10.60 12.86
CA LEU A 192 -4.84 9.56 12.67
C LEU A 192 -4.23 9.65 11.26
N ALA A 193 -5.03 10.10 10.30
CA ALA A 193 -4.64 10.20 8.91
C ALA A 193 -3.49 11.19 8.67
N ASP A 194 -3.42 12.28 9.48
CA ASP A 194 -2.44 13.35 9.30
C ASP A 194 -1.23 13.19 10.20
N ASN A 195 -1.33 12.32 11.21
CA ASN A 195 -0.25 12.12 12.14
C ASN A 195 0.77 11.11 11.62
N ILE A 196 1.91 11.61 11.12
CA ILE A 196 2.99 10.79 10.61
C ILE A 196 3.54 9.80 11.65
N TYR A 197 3.52 10.14 12.93
CA TYR A 197 4.03 9.27 14.00
C TYR A 197 3.22 7.98 14.12
N ILE A 198 1.90 8.06 13.98
CA ILE A 198 1.02 6.90 14.04
C ILE A 198 1.23 6.00 12.82
N SER A 199 1.34 6.61 11.65
CA SER A 199 1.66 5.88 10.42
C SER A 199 3.04 5.19 10.52
N LEU A 200 4.03 5.83 11.14
CA LEU A 200 5.35 5.24 11.40
C LEU A 200 5.29 4.09 12.41
N VAL A 201 4.46 4.21 13.46
CA VAL A 201 4.24 3.10 14.41
C VAL A 201 3.62 1.90 13.69
N ALA A 202 2.63 2.11 12.84
CA ALA A 202 2.05 1.04 12.04
C ALA A 202 3.11 0.40 11.11
N ALA A 203 3.98 1.20 10.49
CA ALA A 203 5.09 0.70 9.67
C ALA A 203 6.07 -0.16 10.47
N THR A 204 6.45 0.29 11.68
CA THR A 204 7.36 -0.48 12.54
C THR A 204 6.75 -1.80 12.97
N ILE A 205 5.45 -1.83 13.29
CA ILE A 205 4.71 -3.06 13.57
C ILE A 205 4.75 -4.00 12.36
N GLY A 206 4.50 -3.49 11.14
CA GLY A 206 4.54 -4.31 9.92
C GLY A 206 5.92 -4.89 9.65
N VAL A 207 6.98 -4.10 9.78
CA VAL A 207 8.36 -4.57 9.64
C VAL A 207 8.72 -5.59 10.72
N PHE A 208 8.27 -5.39 11.96
CA PHE A 208 8.48 -6.34 13.05
C PHE A 208 7.79 -7.68 12.78
N ILE A 209 6.55 -7.67 12.29
CA ILE A 209 5.82 -8.88 11.89
C ILE A 209 6.55 -9.59 10.77
N ALA A 210 7.03 -8.87 9.76
CA ALA A 210 7.81 -9.43 8.66
C ALA A 210 9.09 -10.10 9.17
N PHE A 211 9.82 -9.44 10.06
CA PHE A 211 11.03 -9.98 10.69
C PHE A 211 10.74 -11.21 11.54
N TRP A 212 9.70 -11.18 12.36
CA TRP A 212 9.28 -12.33 13.17
C TRP A 212 8.88 -13.54 12.32
N THR A 213 8.16 -13.29 11.22
CA THR A 213 7.81 -14.32 10.26
C THR A 213 9.06 -14.99 9.67
N ILE A 214 10.04 -14.18 9.22
CA ILE A 214 11.32 -14.70 8.67
C ILE A 214 12.06 -15.55 9.72
N ARG A 215 12.07 -15.11 10.97
CA ARG A 215 12.75 -15.84 12.06
C ARG A 215 12.11 -17.20 12.34
N ASN A 216 10.79 -17.27 12.28
CA ASN A 216 10.00 -18.43 12.66
C ASN A 216 9.52 -19.28 11.47
N VAL A 217 10.02 -19.04 10.26
CA VAL A 217 9.63 -19.79 9.05
C VAL A 217 9.73 -21.30 9.25
N ASP A 218 10.80 -21.76 9.87
CA ASP A 218 11.03 -23.20 10.11
C ASP A 218 9.98 -23.83 11.05
N LYS A 219 9.27 -23.02 11.86
CA LYS A 219 8.21 -23.47 12.77
C LYS A 219 6.82 -23.43 12.13
N VAL A 220 6.59 -22.52 11.21
CA VAL A 220 5.32 -22.38 10.48
C VAL A 220 5.11 -23.55 9.52
N ASP A 221 6.19 -24.11 9.02
CA ASP A 221 6.17 -25.28 8.13
C ASP A 221 5.91 -26.62 8.86
N ALA A 222 5.91 -26.62 10.20
CA ALA A 222 5.70 -27.80 11.02
C ALA A 222 4.22 -28.01 11.44
N ILE A 223 3.33 -27.11 11.05
CA ILE A 223 1.88 -27.16 11.29
C ILE A 223 1.16 -27.44 9.97
#